data_7497f8d5cd53dd1ead87ac4fc9d381c7
#
_entry.id   7497f8d5cd53dd1ead87ac4fc9d381c7
#
_cell.length_a   1.000
_cell.length_b   1.000
_cell.length_c   1.000
_cell.angle_alpha   90.00
_cell.angle_beta   90.00
_cell.angle_gamma   90.00
#
_symmetry.space_group_name_H-M   'P 1'
#
loop_
_entity.id
_entity.type
_entity.pdbx_description
1 polymer ?
#
loop_
_entity_poly.entity_id
_entity_poly.type
_entity_poly.pdbx_seq_one_letter_code
_entity_poly.pdbx_strand_id
1 'polypeptide(L)'
;MRNLTLNFLRAYWWSTRFLPLLVLVLLASCSGSRDVSTGSRVPRGAYTQKGLGSYYANKFAGRATASGSVYRPGEMTAAHNTLPFGTVIRVTNTRNGKSVDVTVTDRGPHTKGYIVDVSRRAAVQLDIIEAGVVPVVVTVLKPAGSR
;
A
#
# COMPACT_ATOMS: atom_id res chain seq x y z
N MET A 1 80.83 -28.30 0.40
CA MET A 1 80.65 -29.58 1.05
C MET A 1 80.32 -29.35 2.54
N ARG A 2 79.14 -29.15 2.94
CA ARG A 2 78.74 -29.25 4.38
C ARG A 2 77.31 -28.76 4.53
N ASN A 3 76.38 -29.69 4.60
CA ASN A 3 75.25 -29.81 5.47
C ASN A 3 74.43 -28.54 5.73
N LEU A 4 73.33 -28.39 4.98
CA LEU A 4 72.20 -27.55 5.27
C LEU A 4 70.90 -28.36 5.08
N THR A 5 70.63 -29.25 5.96
CA THR A 5 69.35 -29.94 6.11
C THR A 5 69.12 -30.13 7.60
N LEU A 6 68.10 -29.53 8.13
CA LEU A 6 67.46 -29.75 9.41
C LEU A 6 67.04 -28.42 10.11
N ASN A 7 66.02 -27.77 9.62
CA ASN A 7 65.29 -26.80 10.47
C ASN A 7 63.90 -26.42 9.88
N PHE A 8 63.25 -27.32 9.14
CA PHE A 8 61.91 -27.03 8.57
C PHE A 8 60.74 -27.76 9.22
N LEU A 9 60.91 -28.42 10.37
CA LEU A 9 59.86 -29.25 10.96
C LEU A 9 59.38 -28.82 12.36
N ARG A 10 59.56 -27.56 12.76
CA ARG A 10 59.09 -27.11 14.10
C ARG A 10 58.04 -26.00 14.12
N ALA A 11 57.54 -25.57 12.97
CA ALA A 11 56.58 -24.44 12.89
C ALA A 11 55.13 -24.84 12.58
N TYR A 12 54.78 -26.13 12.54
CA TYR A 12 53.45 -26.58 12.11
C TYR A 12 52.52 -27.08 13.19
N TRP A 13 52.89 -26.98 14.48
CA TRP A 13 52.11 -27.60 15.57
C TRP A 13 51.33 -26.61 16.45
N TRP A 14 51.31 -25.33 16.11
CA TRP A 14 50.57 -24.36 16.93
C TRP A 14 49.39 -23.68 16.21
N SER A 15 49.06 -24.05 14.98
CA SER A 15 47.97 -23.42 14.21
C SER A 15 46.61 -24.12 14.23
N THR A 16 46.47 -25.27 14.87
CA THR A 16 45.24 -26.08 14.75
C THR A 16 44.31 -26.07 15.97
N ARG A 17 44.55 -25.21 16.98
CA ARG A 17 43.74 -25.21 18.22
C ARG A 17 42.84 -23.98 18.41
N PHE A 18 42.82 -23.01 17.51
CA PHE A 18 41.98 -21.79 17.63
C PHE A 18 40.94 -21.60 16.58
N LEU A 19 40.65 -22.59 15.73
CA LEU A 19 39.71 -22.44 14.62
C LEU A 19 38.27 -22.96 14.82
N PRO A 20 37.82 -23.50 15.95
CA PRO A 20 36.40 -23.85 16.10
C PRO A 20 35.56 -22.83 16.86
N LEU A 21 36.10 -21.65 17.25
CA LEU A 21 35.32 -20.69 18.05
C LEU A 21 34.83 -19.46 17.24
N LEU A 22 35.18 -19.33 15.95
CA LEU A 22 34.80 -18.19 15.11
C LEU A 22 33.63 -18.48 14.15
N VAL A 23 33.13 -19.72 14.12
CA VAL A 23 32.01 -20.09 13.18
C VAL A 23 30.62 -20.01 13.82
N LEU A 24 30.53 -19.75 15.15
CA LEU A 24 29.23 -19.77 15.85
C LEU A 24 28.59 -18.39 16.08
N VAL A 25 29.09 -17.30 15.49
CA VAL A 25 28.56 -15.92 15.71
C VAL A 25 27.91 -15.34 14.48
N LEU A 26 27.82 -16.05 13.35
CA LEU A 26 27.24 -15.51 12.08
C LEU A 26 25.82 -15.96 11.77
N LEU A 27 25.06 -16.52 12.72
CA LEU A 27 23.67 -16.96 12.47
C LEU A 27 22.61 -16.21 13.29
N ALA A 28 22.89 -15.03 13.82
CA ALA A 28 21.93 -14.22 14.56
C ALA A 28 21.80 -12.80 13.99
N SER A 29 21.62 -12.66 12.68
CA SER A 29 21.21 -11.41 12.06
C SER A 29 20.09 -11.67 11.05
N CYS A 30 19.01 -12.32 11.47
CA CYS A 30 17.71 -12.11 10.89
C CYS A 30 17.21 -10.75 11.37
N SER A 31 17.69 -9.68 10.75
CA SER A 31 17.00 -8.40 10.74
C SER A 31 15.68 -8.61 10.02
N GLY A 32 14.65 -8.98 10.76
CA GLY A 32 13.29 -8.89 10.29
C GLY A 32 13.03 -7.44 9.93
N SER A 33 13.06 -7.11 8.64
CA SER A 33 12.49 -5.88 8.12
C SER A 33 11.05 -5.86 8.59
N ARG A 34 10.77 -5.08 9.62
CA ARG A 34 9.40 -4.72 9.95
C ARG A 34 8.94 -3.81 8.83
N ASP A 35 8.33 -4.41 7.81
CA ASP A 35 7.46 -3.69 6.91
C ASP A 35 6.39 -3.05 7.78
N VAL A 36 6.57 -1.77 8.10
CA VAL A 36 5.53 -0.92 8.65
C VAL A 36 4.56 -0.63 7.51
N SER A 37 3.91 -1.68 7.03
CA SER A 37 2.70 -1.57 6.25
C SER A 37 1.61 -1.14 7.23
N THR A 38 1.44 0.18 7.39
CA THR A 38 0.27 0.79 8.05
C THR A 38 -0.96 0.63 7.15
N GLY A 39 -1.12 -0.54 6.56
CA GLY A 39 -2.31 -0.94 5.82
C GLY A 39 -3.34 -1.45 6.80
N SER A 40 -4.41 -0.68 7.06
CA SER A 40 -5.57 -1.19 7.78
C SER A 40 -5.98 -2.52 7.17
N ARG A 41 -5.96 -3.58 7.99
CA ARG A 41 -6.26 -4.95 7.54
C ARG A 41 -7.70 -5.00 7.04
N VAL A 42 -7.89 -5.31 5.76
CA VAL A 42 -9.24 -5.50 5.19
C VAL A 42 -9.93 -6.65 5.93
N PRO A 43 -11.15 -6.46 6.47
CA PRO A 43 -11.89 -7.53 7.13
C PRO A 43 -12.15 -8.71 6.17
N ARG A 44 -12.03 -9.95 6.66
CA ARG A 44 -12.40 -11.14 5.87
C ARG A 44 -13.90 -11.06 5.53
N GLY A 45 -14.24 -11.18 4.23
CA GLY A 45 -15.62 -11.07 3.75
C GLY A 45 -16.06 -9.64 3.45
N ALA A 46 -15.14 -8.66 3.45
CA ALA A 46 -15.46 -7.30 3.03
C ALA A 46 -15.97 -7.26 1.59
N TYR A 47 -17.04 -6.47 1.37
CA TYR A 47 -17.53 -6.21 0.01
C TYR A 47 -16.41 -5.64 -0.85
N THR A 48 -16.22 -6.25 -2.03
CA THR A 48 -15.20 -5.84 -2.98
C THR A 48 -15.80 -5.76 -4.37
N GLN A 49 -15.50 -4.67 -5.10
CA GLN A 49 -15.93 -4.43 -6.47
C GLN A 49 -14.74 -4.04 -7.33
N LYS A 50 -14.69 -4.55 -8.57
CA LYS A 50 -13.69 -4.20 -9.59
C LYS A 50 -14.34 -3.42 -10.71
N GLY A 51 -13.64 -2.40 -11.23
CA GLY A 51 -14.11 -1.59 -12.34
C GLY A 51 -13.16 -0.44 -12.64
N LEU A 52 -13.66 0.58 -13.34
CA LEU A 52 -12.91 1.79 -13.63
C LEU A 52 -13.14 2.84 -12.53
N GLY A 53 -12.08 3.53 -12.15
CA GLY A 53 -12.11 4.68 -11.26
C GLY A 53 -11.63 5.92 -11.99
N SER A 54 -12.26 7.05 -11.69
CA SER A 54 -11.86 8.37 -12.14
C SER A 54 -11.91 9.38 -10.98
N TYR A 55 -11.81 10.66 -11.26
CA TYR A 55 -11.87 11.70 -10.24
C TYR A 55 -12.68 12.92 -10.71
N TYR A 56 -13.18 13.67 -9.74
CA TYR A 56 -13.97 14.87 -9.99
C TYR A 56 -13.19 15.96 -10.73
N ALA A 57 -13.80 16.50 -11.78
CA ALA A 57 -13.29 17.70 -12.43
C ALA A 57 -13.35 18.91 -11.47
N ASN A 58 -12.43 19.87 -11.64
CA ASN A 58 -12.31 21.06 -10.79
C ASN A 58 -13.59 21.90 -10.73
N LYS A 59 -14.41 21.89 -11.78
CA LYS A 59 -15.69 22.62 -11.87
C LYS A 59 -16.74 22.21 -10.84
N PHE A 60 -16.55 21.09 -10.15
CA PHE A 60 -17.46 20.60 -9.11
C PHE A 60 -17.12 21.13 -7.71
N ALA A 61 -15.97 21.81 -7.54
CA ALA A 61 -15.60 22.39 -6.26
C ALA A 61 -16.69 23.34 -5.73
N GLY A 62 -17.05 23.21 -4.46
CA GLY A 62 -18.09 24.00 -3.83
C GLY A 62 -19.53 23.59 -4.11
N ARG A 63 -19.79 22.60 -4.95
CA ARG A 63 -21.14 22.07 -5.20
C ARG A 63 -21.60 21.14 -4.10
N ALA A 64 -22.93 21.12 -3.86
CA ALA A 64 -23.55 20.15 -2.97
C ALA A 64 -23.43 18.74 -3.56
N THR A 65 -23.12 17.77 -2.72
CA THR A 65 -23.14 16.33 -3.03
C THR A 65 -24.49 15.73 -2.69
N ALA A 66 -24.74 14.50 -3.13
CA ALA A 66 -25.99 13.80 -2.87
C ALA A 66 -26.24 13.51 -1.37
N SER A 67 -25.21 13.51 -0.54
CA SER A 67 -25.33 13.41 0.92
C SER A 67 -25.72 14.73 1.62
N GLY A 68 -25.79 15.84 0.87
CA GLY A 68 -26.02 17.19 1.41
C GLY A 68 -24.74 17.91 1.85
N SER A 69 -23.58 17.27 1.80
CA SER A 69 -22.30 17.92 2.07
C SER A 69 -21.82 18.74 0.86
N VAL A 70 -20.81 19.59 1.06
CA VAL A 70 -20.18 20.35 -0.02
C VAL A 70 -18.94 19.61 -0.49
N TYR A 71 -18.78 19.41 -1.81
CA TYR A 71 -17.59 18.83 -2.38
C TYR A 71 -16.38 19.77 -2.23
N ARG A 72 -15.34 19.29 -1.57
CA ARG A 72 -14.05 19.97 -1.42
C ARG A 72 -12.93 19.10 -2.00
N PRO A 73 -12.22 19.58 -3.04
CA PRO A 73 -11.16 18.81 -3.70
C PRO A 73 -10.03 18.35 -2.77
N GLY A 74 -9.83 19.03 -1.65
CA GLY A 74 -8.82 18.70 -0.62
C GLY A 74 -9.23 17.66 0.41
N GLU A 75 -10.47 17.18 0.38
CA GLU A 75 -10.97 16.15 1.30
C GLU A 75 -10.77 14.74 0.72
N MET A 76 -10.80 13.71 1.60
CA MET A 76 -10.70 12.30 1.18
C MET A 76 -12.10 11.71 1.02
N THR A 77 -12.76 12.05 -0.10
CA THR A 77 -14.15 11.67 -0.39
C THR A 77 -14.28 11.03 -1.76
N ALA A 78 -15.41 10.35 -1.99
CA ALA A 78 -15.72 9.73 -3.28
C ALA A 78 -17.23 9.70 -3.54
N ALA A 79 -17.59 9.59 -4.85
CA ALA A 79 -18.90 9.13 -5.29
C ALA A 79 -18.89 7.62 -5.52
N HIS A 80 -19.98 6.97 -5.13
CA HIS A 80 -20.26 5.56 -5.41
C HIS A 80 -21.78 5.36 -5.59
N ASN A 81 -22.18 4.53 -6.57
CA ASN A 81 -23.59 4.45 -6.96
C ASN A 81 -24.49 3.84 -5.89
N THR A 82 -24.03 2.84 -5.15
CA THR A 82 -24.90 2.01 -4.28
C THR A 82 -24.51 2.01 -2.82
N LEU A 83 -23.23 2.22 -2.49
CA LEU A 83 -22.79 2.18 -1.09
C LEU A 83 -23.42 3.32 -0.27
N PRO A 84 -23.86 3.08 0.97
CA PRO A 84 -24.43 4.12 1.83
C PRO A 84 -23.45 5.29 2.04
N PHE A 85 -23.99 6.51 2.18
CA PHE A 85 -23.18 7.67 2.57
C PHE A 85 -22.54 7.48 3.93
N GLY A 86 -21.28 7.92 4.10
CA GLY A 86 -20.49 7.69 5.29
C GLY A 86 -19.75 6.35 5.33
N THR A 87 -19.96 5.47 4.33
CA THR A 87 -19.15 4.25 4.17
C THR A 87 -17.71 4.65 3.86
N VAL A 88 -16.74 4.06 4.60
CA VAL A 88 -15.32 4.20 4.28
C VAL A 88 -14.91 3.05 3.37
N ILE A 89 -14.36 3.41 2.23
CA ILE A 89 -13.89 2.47 1.22
C ILE A 89 -12.39 2.66 0.96
N ARG A 90 -11.69 1.56 0.70
CA ARG A 90 -10.35 1.58 0.10
C ARG A 90 -10.47 1.48 -1.41
N VAL A 91 -9.88 2.42 -2.10
CA VAL A 91 -9.71 2.40 -3.55
C VAL A 91 -8.27 2.06 -3.85
N THR A 92 -8.04 0.98 -4.59
CA THR A 92 -6.71 0.52 -5.00
C THR A 92 -6.57 0.63 -6.51
N ASN A 93 -5.60 1.41 -6.99
CA ASN A 93 -5.21 1.44 -8.38
C ASN A 93 -4.43 0.16 -8.72
N THR A 94 -4.98 -0.69 -9.58
CA THR A 94 -4.37 -1.99 -9.88
C THR A 94 -3.17 -1.92 -10.81
N ARG A 95 -2.89 -0.75 -11.44
CA ARG A 95 -1.71 -0.55 -12.29
C ARG A 95 -0.43 -0.35 -11.48
N ASN A 96 -0.54 0.33 -10.32
CA ASN A 96 0.63 0.71 -9.52
C ASN A 96 0.57 0.26 -8.05
N GLY A 97 -0.53 -0.38 -7.63
CA GLY A 97 -0.73 -0.88 -6.26
C GLY A 97 -1.02 0.20 -5.21
N LYS A 98 -1.03 1.50 -5.57
CA LYS A 98 -1.35 2.58 -4.63
C LYS A 98 -2.80 2.50 -4.17
N SER A 99 -3.04 2.79 -2.90
CA SER A 99 -4.37 2.74 -2.28
C SER A 99 -4.65 3.99 -1.46
N VAL A 100 -5.92 4.38 -1.40
CA VAL A 100 -6.41 5.46 -0.54
C VAL A 100 -7.70 5.05 0.13
N ASP A 101 -7.91 5.54 1.35
CA ASP A 101 -9.17 5.37 2.07
C ASP A 101 -9.98 6.67 1.94
N VAL A 102 -11.21 6.56 1.46
CA VAL A 102 -12.09 7.69 1.19
C VAL A 102 -13.50 7.41 1.72
N THR A 103 -14.22 8.48 2.07
CA THR A 103 -15.61 8.40 2.54
C THR A 103 -16.56 8.63 1.37
N VAL A 104 -17.56 7.77 1.24
CA VAL A 104 -18.64 7.95 0.24
C VAL A 104 -19.55 9.08 0.69
N THR A 105 -19.61 10.15 -0.11
CA THR A 105 -20.42 11.35 0.15
C THR A 105 -21.34 11.71 -1.02
N ASP A 106 -21.19 11.02 -2.16
CA ASP A 106 -21.93 11.38 -3.37
C ASP A 106 -22.40 10.15 -4.15
N ARG A 107 -23.26 10.39 -5.16
CA ARG A 107 -23.75 9.39 -6.11
C ARG A 107 -23.08 9.59 -7.47
N GLY A 108 -22.75 8.49 -8.09
CA GLY A 108 -22.00 8.38 -9.34
C GLY A 108 -20.85 7.38 -9.22
N PRO A 109 -20.09 7.18 -10.28
CA PRO A 109 -20.26 7.71 -11.66
C PRO A 109 -21.49 7.12 -12.36
N HIS A 110 -22.03 7.89 -13.34
CA HIS A 110 -23.17 7.41 -14.15
C HIS A 110 -22.71 6.76 -15.47
N THR A 111 -21.43 6.77 -15.75
CA THR A 111 -20.84 6.17 -16.94
C THR A 111 -20.68 4.66 -16.75
N LYS A 112 -21.13 3.87 -17.73
CA LYS A 112 -21.03 2.40 -17.70
C LYS A 112 -19.57 1.94 -17.53
N GLY A 113 -19.35 0.99 -16.61
CA GLY A 113 -18.02 0.44 -16.31
C GLY A 113 -17.23 1.21 -15.24
N TYR A 114 -17.64 2.44 -14.93
CA TYR A 114 -17.06 3.21 -13.84
C TYR A 114 -17.78 2.89 -12.53
N ILE A 115 -17.01 2.73 -11.45
CA ILE A 115 -17.56 2.34 -10.14
C ILE A 115 -17.31 3.38 -9.05
N VAL A 116 -16.34 4.27 -9.23
CA VAL A 116 -15.98 5.28 -8.24
C VAL A 116 -15.37 6.51 -8.89
N ASP A 117 -15.77 7.70 -8.42
CA ASP A 117 -15.10 8.99 -8.69
C ASP A 117 -14.51 9.49 -7.37
N VAL A 118 -13.20 9.59 -7.31
CA VAL A 118 -12.52 10.06 -6.08
C VAL A 118 -12.28 11.57 -6.11
N SER A 119 -12.09 12.18 -4.95
CA SER A 119 -11.69 13.58 -4.86
C SER A 119 -10.31 13.81 -5.50
N ARG A 120 -10.00 15.08 -5.83
CA ARG A 120 -8.71 15.44 -6.43
C ARG A 120 -7.53 15.06 -5.53
N ARG A 121 -7.65 15.26 -4.21
CA ARG A 121 -6.60 14.86 -3.24
C ARG A 121 -6.35 13.34 -3.29
N ALA A 122 -7.41 12.56 -3.30
CA ALA A 122 -7.31 11.10 -3.41
C ALA A 122 -6.71 10.67 -4.75
N ALA A 123 -7.08 11.33 -5.85
CA ALA A 123 -6.54 11.07 -7.19
C ALA A 123 -5.03 11.33 -7.28
N VAL A 124 -4.52 12.37 -6.62
CA VAL A 124 -3.07 12.64 -6.51
C VAL A 124 -2.37 11.49 -5.78
N GLN A 125 -2.92 11.02 -4.66
CA GLN A 125 -2.32 9.92 -3.90
C GLN A 125 -2.37 8.58 -4.64
N LEU A 126 -3.44 8.32 -5.42
CA LEU A 126 -3.57 7.15 -6.29
C LEU A 126 -2.69 7.23 -7.55
N ASP A 127 -2.13 8.43 -7.84
CA ASP A 127 -1.34 8.71 -9.04
C ASP A 127 -2.13 8.45 -10.34
N ILE A 128 -3.31 9.07 -10.41
CA ILE A 128 -4.24 8.91 -11.56
C ILE A 128 -4.55 10.22 -12.28
N ILE A 129 -3.95 11.34 -11.87
CA ILE A 129 -4.26 12.66 -12.45
C ILE A 129 -3.96 12.67 -13.95
N GLU A 130 -2.80 12.20 -14.38
CA GLU A 130 -2.40 12.20 -15.80
C GLU A 130 -3.19 11.16 -16.61
N ALA A 131 -3.47 10.00 -16.03
CA ALA A 131 -4.21 8.93 -16.71
C ALA A 131 -5.71 9.19 -16.79
N GLY A 132 -6.26 10.01 -15.89
CA GLY A 132 -7.68 10.32 -15.79
C GLY A 132 -8.54 9.16 -15.33
N VAL A 133 -8.37 7.99 -15.94
CA VAL A 133 -9.14 6.77 -15.70
C VAL A 133 -8.20 5.58 -15.55
N VAL A 134 -8.42 4.79 -14.52
CA VAL A 134 -7.61 3.57 -14.24
C VAL A 134 -8.49 2.42 -13.75
N PRO A 135 -8.07 1.17 -13.95
CA PRO A 135 -8.71 0.02 -13.31
C PRO A 135 -8.45 0.06 -11.81
N VAL A 136 -9.51 -0.12 -11.03
CA VAL A 136 -9.46 -0.07 -9.57
C VAL A 136 -10.18 -1.25 -8.93
N VAL A 137 -9.79 -1.52 -7.68
CA VAL A 137 -10.53 -2.36 -6.73
C VAL A 137 -11.04 -1.46 -5.61
N VAL A 138 -12.35 -1.48 -5.37
CA VAL A 138 -13.00 -0.83 -4.23
C VAL A 138 -13.29 -1.89 -3.18
N THR A 139 -12.87 -1.66 -1.94
CA THR A 139 -13.12 -2.56 -0.80
C THR A 139 -13.74 -1.77 0.36
N VAL A 140 -14.85 -2.23 0.91
CA VAL A 140 -15.46 -1.60 2.09
C VAL A 140 -14.61 -1.93 3.31
N LEU A 141 -14.13 -0.89 4.01
CA LEU A 141 -13.39 -1.00 5.25
C LEU A 141 -14.30 -0.84 6.47
N LYS A 142 -15.19 0.15 6.39
CA LYS A 142 -16.10 0.50 7.49
C LYS A 142 -17.48 0.86 6.92
N PRO A 143 -18.52 0.08 7.22
CA PRO A 143 -19.88 0.43 6.84
C PRO A 143 -20.34 1.75 7.46
N ALA A 144 -21.32 2.40 6.82
CA ALA A 144 -21.92 3.61 7.37
C ALA A 144 -22.50 3.34 8.77
N GLY A 145 -22.30 4.29 9.70
CA GLY A 145 -22.84 4.21 11.06
C GLY A 145 -22.14 3.24 12.02
N SER A 146 -21.11 2.50 11.58
CA SER A 146 -20.30 1.70 12.50
C SER A 146 -19.34 2.60 13.31
N ARG A 147 -19.38 2.49 14.63
CA ARG A 147 -18.45 3.15 15.56
C ARG A 147 -17.16 2.34 15.74
#